data_d908bbc9230d5b1465eaff3e15940f34
#
_entry.id   d908bbc9230d5b1465eaff3e15940f34
#
_cell.length_a   1.000
_cell.length_b   1.000
_cell.length_c   1.000
_cell.angle_alpha   90.00
_cell.angle_beta   90.00
_cell.angle_gamma   90.00
#
_symmetry.space_group_name_H-M   'P 1'
#
loop_
_entity.id
_entity.type
_entity.pdbx_description
1 polymer ?
#
loop_
_entity_poly.entity_id
_entity_poly.type
_entity_poly.pdbx_seq_one_letter_code
_entity_poly.pdbx_strand_id
1 'polypeptide(L)'
;MRIAVIGGGIFGVTTAIRLAENHSVDLFEKNSDILQSASGINQYRLHRGYHYPRSPDTALSSIKSEILFKNEFNEAVIHTNEHYYCISKNDSFTSREQYLDFCTELNLDFEETSLDVINNSNVSLTIRVKECLFDPYILKTICWKKLKTKGVNVFLNHFASKKIFQDYDFIVISTYS
;
A
#
# COMPACT_ATOMS: atom_id res chain seq x y z
N MET A 1 21.29 18.33 -6.93
CA MET A 1 20.07 19.10 -7.17
C MET A 1 19.31 19.23 -5.87
N ARG A 2 18.52 20.29 -5.73
CA ARG A 2 17.62 20.51 -4.61
C ARG A 2 16.18 20.16 -5.04
N ILE A 3 15.54 19.21 -4.35
CA ILE A 3 14.24 18.66 -4.76
C ILE A 3 13.22 18.84 -3.64
N ALA A 4 12.03 19.36 -3.97
CA ALA A 4 10.89 19.38 -3.08
C ALA A 4 9.97 18.18 -3.35
N VAL A 5 9.60 17.46 -2.32
CA VAL A 5 8.56 16.43 -2.36
C VAL A 5 7.36 16.92 -1.55
N ILE A 6 6.19 17.00 -2.19
CA ILE A 6 4.96 17.52 -1.59
C ILE A 6 4.02 16.36 -1.27
N GLY A 7 3.76 16.14 0.02
CA GLY A 7 2.91 15.08 0.55
C GLY A 7 3.70 14.01 1.29
N GLY A 8 3.40 13.85 2.57
CA GLY A 8 4.04 12.89 3.50
C GLY A 8 3.32 11.54 3.59
N GLY A 9 2.56 11.15 2.57
CA GLY A 9 2.04 9.78 2.42
C GLY A 9 3.15 8.80 2.06
N ILE A 10 2.85 7.49 2.00
CA ILE A 10 3.86 6.46 1.74
C ILE A 10 4.63 6.69 0.43
N PHE A 11 3.96 7.14 -0.62
CA PHE A 11 4.61 7.44 -1.90
C PHE A 11 5.58 8.61 -1.80
N GLY A 12 5.18 9.71 -1.15
CA GLY A 12 6.07 10.87 -0.97
C GLY A 12 7.27 10.55 -0.08
N VAL A 13 7.03 9.85 1.03
CA VAL A 13 8.10 9.42 1.95
C VAL A 13 9.12 8.52 1.24
N THR A 14 8.67 7.47 0.54
CA THR A 14 9.58 6.55 -0.15
C THR A 14 10.31 7.23 -1.31
N THR A 15 9.64 8.13 -2.02
CA THR A 15 10.27 8.95 -3.06
C THR A 15 11.36 9.85 -2.48
N ALA A 16 11.06 10.55 -1.38
CA ALA A 16 12.03 11.42 -0.71
C ALA A 16 13.27 10.64 -0.25
N ILE A 17 13.08 9.45 0.36
CA ILE A 17 14.17 8.57 0.81
C ILE A 17 15.08 8.16 -0.36
N ARG A 18 14.50 7.77 -1.50
CA ARG A 18 15.27 7.34 -2.69
C ARG A 18 15.99 8.49 -3.37
N LEU A 19 15.33 9.63 -3.52
CA LEU A 19 15.95 10.82 -4.11
C LEU A 19 17.09 11.37 -3.25
N ALA A 20 16.99 11.24 -1.93
CA ALA A 20 18.02 11.69 -1.00
C ALA A 20 19.34 10.89 -1.08
N GLU A 21 19.38 9.80 -1.83
CA GLU A 21 20.63 9.07 -2.10
C GLU A 21 21.63 9.92 -2.93
N ASN A 22 21.13 10.80 -3.78
CA ASN A 22 21.95 11.58 -4.70
C ASN A 22 21.61 13.09 -4.72
N HIS A 23 20.62 13.52 -3.95
CA HIS A 23 20.11 14.88 -4.01
C HIS A 23 19.81 15.43 -2.61
N SER A 24 19.73 16.76 -2.49
CA SER A 24 19.19 17.42 -1.30
C SER A 24 17.68 17.43 -1.40
N VAL A 25 16.98 16.87 -0.42
CA VAL A 25 15.53 16.67 -0.48
C VAL A 25 14.84 17.31 0.72
N ASP A 26 13.82 18.10 0.43
CA ASP A 26 12.91 18.70 1.39
C ASP A 26 11.52 18.08 1.20
N LEU A 27 10.96 17.46 2.25
CA LEU A 27 9.63 16.84 2.26
C LEU A 27 8.65 17.75 3.01
N PHE A 28 7.56 18.13 2.34
CA PHE A 28 6.51 18.98 2.90
C PHE A 28 5.23 18.18 3.15
N GLU A 29 4.70 18.25 4.36
CA GLU A 29 3.45 17.60 4.76
C GLU A 29 2.56 18.62 5.50
N LYS A 30 1.30 18.71 5.09
CA LYS A 30 0.32 19.63 5.68
C LYS A 30 -0.14 19.22 7.08
N ASN A 31 -0.10 17.94 7.38
CA ASN A 31 -0.49 17.37 8.66
C ASN A 31 0.68 17.45 9.68
N SER A 32 0.36 17.15 10.93
CA SER A 32 1.32 17.15 12.05
C SER A 32 2.28 15.97 12.07
N ASP A 33 2.08 14.97 11.18
CA ASP A 33 2.95 13.80 11.05
C ASP A 33 2.83 13.20 9.64
N ILE A 34 3.78 12.35 9.25
CA ILE A 34 3.71 11.56 8.02
C ILE A 34 2.67 10.44 8.13
N LEU A 35 2.21 9.91 7.00
CA LEU A 35 1.30 8.76 6.88
C LEU A 35 -0.05 8.95 7.59
N GLN A 36 -0.55 10.16 7.76
CA GLN A 36 -1.82 10.43 8.47
C GLN A 36 -3.07 10.37 7.59
N SER A 37 -2.93 10.41 6.26
CA SER A 37 -4.05 10.32 5.32
C SER A 37 -4.27 8.86 4.85
N ALA A 38 -4.57 8.63 3.58
CA ALA A 38 -4.87 7.30 3.03
C ALA A 38 -3.86 6.20 3.43
N SER A 39 -2.59 6.54 3.62
CA SER A 39 -1.55 5.61 4.06
C SER A 39 -1.66 5.17 5.53
N GLY A 40 -2.37 5.94 6.36
CA GLY A 40 -2.57 5.66 7.78
C GLY A 40 -4.01 5.29 8.14
N ILE A 41 -4.94 5.33 7.17
CA ILE A 41 -6.37 5.08 7.38
C ILE A 41 -6.85 4.10 6.31
N ASN A 42 -6.55 2.82 6.48
CA ASN A 42 -6.97 1.74 5.60
C ASN A 42 -7.04 0.42 6.38
N GLN A 43 -7.26 -0.67 5.71
CA GLN A 43 -7.35 -2.00 6.34
C GLN A 43 -5.98 -2.63 6.64
N TYR A 44 -4.89 -1.94 6.37
CA TYR A 44 -3.50 -2.38 6.57
C TYR A 44 -3.16 -3.72 5.91
N ARG A 45 -3.89 -4.07 4.84
CA ARG A 45 -3.66 -5.29 4.07
C ARG A 45 -2.55 -5.08 3.05
N LEU A 46 -1.65 -6.02 3.00
CA LEU A 46 -0.63 -6.10 1.96
C LEU A 46 -1.15 -7.00 0.84
N HIS A 47 -1.87 -6.39 -0.10
CA HIS A 47 -2.57 -7.11 -1.16
C HIS A 47 -1.61 -7.91 -2.05
N ARG A 48 -1.95 -9.18 -2.23
CA ARG A 48 -1.24 -10.14 -3.08
C ARG A 48 -1.97 -10.45 -4.39
N GLY A 49 -2.87 -9.59 -4.82
CA GLY A 49 -3.57 -9.74 -6.10
C GLY A 49 -4.99 -10.29 -6.00
N TYR A 50 -5.36 -11.03 -4.97
CA TYR A 50 -6.69 -11.66 -4.81
C TYR A 50 -7.87 -10.70 -4.97
N HIS A 51 -7.66 -9.42 -4.70
CA HIS A 51 -8.70 -8.38 -4.77
C HIS A 51 -9.05 -7.96 -6.21
N TYR A 52 -8.29 -8.40 -7.21
CA TYR A 52 -8.39 -7.89 -8.59
C TYR A 52 -8.73 -8.96 -9.64
N PRO A 53 -9.79 -9.80 -9.45
CA PRO A 53 -10.09 -10.90 -10.39
C PRO A 53 -10.45 -10.44 -11.81
N ARG A 54 -10.82 -9.17 -11.99
CA ARG A 54 -11.16 -8.58 -13.29
C ARG A 54 -10.04 -7.74 -13.91
N SER A 55 -8.86 -7.71 -13.28
CA SER A 55 -7.70 -6.97 -13.77
C SER A 55 -6.40 -7.74 -13.47
N PRO A 56 -6.07 -8.76 -14.29
CA PRO A 56 -4.86 -9.58 -14.10
C PRO A 56 -3.58 -8.75 -14.02
N ASP A 57 -3.45 -7.69 -14.80
CA ASP A 57 -2.29 -6.78 -14.77
C ASP A 57 -2.14 -6.08 -13.41
N THR A 58 -3.26 -5.63 -12.83
CA THR A 58 -3.26 -5.04 -11.48
C THR A 58 -2.90 -6.09 -10.42
N ALA A 59 -3.41 -7.31 -10.56
CA ALA A 59 -3.07 -8.41 -9.68
C ALA A 59 -1.58 -8.75 -9.73
N LEU A 60 -1.01 -8.89 -10.93
CA LEU A 60 0.42 -9.12 -11.13
C LEU A 60 1.28 -7.99 -10.58
N SER A 61 0.85 -6.73 -10.75
CA SER A 61 1.52 -5.58 -10.16
C SER A 61 1.50 -5.63 -8.63
N SER A 62 0.37 -6.05 -8.03
CA SER A 62 0.22 -6.21 -6.57
C SER A 62 1.15 -7.30 -6.03
N ILE A 63 1.26 -8.45 -6.71
CA ILE A 63 2.18 -9.54 -6.35
C ILE A 63 3.63 -9.02 -6.31
N LYS A 64 4.05 -8.30 -7.35
CA LYS A 64 5.41 -7.71 -7.41
C LYS A 64 5.63 -6.68 -6.31
N SER A 65 4.62 -5.84 -6.07
CA SER A 65 4.68 -4.78 -5.05
C SER A 65 4.73 -5.34 -3.63
N GLU A 66 4.03 -6.44 -3.35
CA GLU A 66 4.11 -7.15 -2.07
C GLU A 66 5.55 -7.58 -1.75
N ILE A 67 6.24 -8.17 -2.73
CA ILE A 67 7.65 -8.61 -2.57
C ILE A 67 8.55 -7.42 -2.27
N LEU A 68 8.41 -6.32 -3.01
CA LEU A 68 9.18 -5.10 -2.80
C LEU A 68 8.92 -4.49 -1.41
N PHE A 69 7.65 -4.45 -0.99
CA PHE A 69 7.28 -3.95 0.33
C PHE A 69 7.89 -4.81 1.45
N LYS A 70 7.78 -6.13 1.34
CA LYS A 70 8.38 -7.07 2.31
C LYS A 70 9.90 -6.89 2.41
N ASN A 71 10.57 -6.70 1.29
CA ASN A 71 12.02 -6.47 1.29
C ASN A 71 12.41 -5.14 1.95
N GLU A 72 11.61 -4.11 1.78
CA GLU A 72 11.91 -2.76 2.27
C GLU A 72 11.45 -2.51 3.71
N PHE A 73 10.32 -3.12 4.12
CA PHE A 73 9.62 -2.85 5.38
C PHE A 73 9.28 -4.13 6.15
N ASN A 74 10.13 -5.15 6.07
CA ASN A 74 9.87 -6.47 6.67
C ASN A 74 9.47 -6.42 8.15
N GLU A 75 10.08 -5.53 8.92
CA GLU A 75 9.78 -5.36 10.36
C GLU A 75 8.31 -4.94 10.61
N ALA A 76 7.67 -4.29 9.63
CA ALA A 76 6.27 -3.89 9.73
C ALA A 76 5.29 -4.98 9.24
N VAL A 77 5.77 -6.06 8.62
CA VAL A 77 4.91 -7.10 8.06
C VAL A 77 4.39 -8.03 9.15
N ILE A 78 3.08 -8.20 9.18
CA ILE A 78 2.38 -9.15 10.06
C ILE A 78 1.91 -10.32 9.20
N HIS A 79 2.47 -11.49 9.45
CA HIS A 79 2.05 -12.73 8.80
C HIS A 79 0.77 -13.25 9.45
N THR A 80 -0.24 -13.50 8.64
CA THR A 80 -1.50 -14.13 9.06
C THR A 80 -1.95 -15.13 8.00
N ASN A 81 -2.67 -16.15 8.43
CA ASN A 81 -3.28 -17.15 7.55
C ASN A 81 -4.82 -17.04 7.56
N GLU A 82 -5.35 -15.93 8.07
CA GLU A 82 -6.79 -15.77 8.30
C GLU A 82 -7.39 -14.64 7.48
N HIS A 83 -6.99 -14.53 6.23
CA HIS A 83 -7.69 -13.67 5.28
C HIS A 83 -8.64 -14.50 4.42
N TYR A 84 -9.84 -13.96 4.24
CA TYR A 84 -10.88 -14.63 3.49
C TYR A 84 -11.41 -13.72 2.38
N TYR A 85 -11.66 -14.34 1.22
CA TYR A 85 -12.39 -13.73 0.11
C TYR A 85 -13.66 -14.51 -0.13
N CYS A 86 -14.76 -13.78 -0.27
CA CYS A 86 -16.08 -14.36 -0.53
C CYS A 86 -16.64 -13.79 -1.83
N ILE A 87 -17.15 -14.67 -2.68
CA ILE A 87 -17.87 -14.27 -3.89
C ILE A 87 -19.37 -14.39 -3.60
N SER A 88 -20.08 -13.31 -3.78
CA SER A 88 -21.54 -13.29 -3.61
C SER A 88 -22.20 -14.22 -4.64
N LYS A 89 -23.26 -14.90 -4.21
CA LYS A 89 -24.08 -15.74 -5.08
C LYS A 89 -24.91 -14.92 -6.09
N ASN A 90 -25.29 -13.72 -5.67
CA ASN A 90 -26.10 -12.81 -6.45
C ASN A 90 -25.33 -11.51 -6.70
N ASP A 91 -25.56 -10.88 -7.84
CA ASP A 91 -25.05 -9.56 -8.21
C ASP A 91 -23.51 -9.43 -8.19
N SER A 92 -22.79 -10.55 -8.26
CA SER A 92 -21.33 -10.52 -8.43
C SER A 92 -20.96 -10.39 -9.91
N PHE A 93 -20.00 -9.49 -10.20
CA PHE A 93 -19.40 -9.37 -11.55
C PHE A 93 -18.37 -10.48 -11.86
N THR A 94 -18.09 -11.35 -10.89
CA THR A 94 -17.15 -12.47 -11.05
C THR A 94 -17.84 -13.72 -10.53
N SER A 95 -17.94 -14.77 -11.36
CA SER A 95 -18.47 -16.06 -10.89
C SER A 95 -17.46 -16.80 -10.03
N ARG A 96 -17.92 -17.86 -9.35
CA ARG A 96 -17.05 -18.79 -8.60
C ARG A 96 -15.95 -19.35 -9.50
N GLU A 97 -16.32 -19.86 -10.65
CA GLU A 97 -15.40 -20.49 -11.61
C GLU A 97 -14.36 -19.49 -12.12
N GLN A 98 -14.80 -18.32 -12.56
CA GLN A 98 -13.89 -17.24 -13.00
C GLN A 98 -12.89 -16.84 -11.93
N TYR A 99 -13.30 -16.84 -10.66
CA TYR A 99 -12.39 -16.47 -9.56
C TYR A 99 -11.36 -17.58 -9.27
N LEU A 100 -11.77 -18.84 -9.34
CA LEU A 100 -10.87 -19.99 -9.16
C LEU A 100 -9.86 -20.10 -10.31
N ASP A 101 -10.32 -19.91 -11.56
CA ASP A 101 -9.46 -19.89 -12.74
C ASP A 101 -8.42 -18.75 -12.62
N PHE A 102 -8.86 -17.55 -12.26
CA PHE A 102 -7.98 -16.41 -12.00
C PHE A 102 -6.90 -16.71 -10.94
N CYS A 103 -7.29 -17.30 -9.81
CA CYS A 103 -6.31 -17.66 -8.78
C CYS A 103 -5.31 -18.71 -9.28
N THR A 104 -5.79 -19.68 -10.05
CA THR A 104 -4.95 -20.76 -10.62
C THR A 104 -3.98 -20.21 -11.66
N GLU A 105 -4.45 -19.37 -12.60
CA GLU A 105 -3.61 -18.75 -13.64
C GLU A 105 -2.49 -17.88 -13.08
N LEU A 106 -2.73 -17.20 -11.96
CA LEU A 106 -1.75 -16.35 -11.30
C LEU A 106 -0.93 -17.06 -10.22
N ASN A 107 -1.10 -18.39 -10.04
CA ASN A 107 -0.45 -19.17 -8.98
C ASN A 107 -0.67 -18.57 -7.59
N LEU A 108 -1.88 -18.14 -7.30
CA LEU A 108 -2.29 -17.63 -5.99
C LEU A 108 -2.76 -18.82 -5.13
N ASP A 109 -2.08 -19.07 -4.02
CA ASP A 109 -2.45 -20.15 -3.08
C ASP A 109 -3.78 -19.84 -2.39
N PHE A 110 -4.72 -20.77 -2.43
CA PHE A 110 -5.99 -20.65 -1.72
C PHE A 110 -6.49 -22.01 -1.22
N GLU A 111 -7.39 -21.97 -0.26
CA GLU A 111 -8.11 -23.13 0.25
C GLU A 111 -9.59 -22.78 0.32
N GLU A 112 -10.43 -23.59 -0.34
CA GLU A 112 -11.88 -23.44 -0.23
C GLU A 112 -12.34 -23.80 1.19
N THR A 113 -13.21 -22.98 1.76
CA THR A 113 -13.69 -23.14 3.13
C THR A 113 -15.09 -22.56 3.30
N SER A 114 -15.61 -22.60 4.52
CA SER A 114 -16.82 -21.90 4.95
C SER A 114 -16.54 -21.11 6.22
N LEU A 115 -17.35 -20.11 6.48
CA LEU A 115 -17.26 -19.27 7.69
C LEU A 115 -18.61 -19.28 8.40
N ASP A 116 -18.62 -19.54 9.71
CA ASP A 116 -19.84 -19.52 10.52
C ASP A 116 -20.39 -18.11 10.77
N VAL A 117 -19.52 -17.10 10.61
CA VAL A 117 -19.85 -15.67 10.83
C VAL A 117 -20.59 -15.02 9.67
N ILE A 118 -20.75 -15.71 8.53
CA ILE A 118 -21.45 -15.20 7.35
C ILE A 118 -22.64 -16.09 6.99
N ASN A 119 -23.60 -15.51 6.29
CA ASN A 119 -24.68 -16.30 5.72
C ASN A 119 -24.23 -17.03 4.45
N ASN A 120 -23.78 -18.28 4.61
CA ASN A 120 -23.27 -19.11 3.52
C ASN A 120 -24.29 -19.36 2.38
N SER A 121 -25.60 -19.17 2.59
CA SER A 121 -26.61 -19.28 1.52
C SER A 121 -26.48 -18.17 0.46
N ASN A 122 -25.88 -17.04 0.82
CA ASN A 122 -25.68 -15.88 -0.05
C ASN A 122 -24.29 -15.85 -0.71
N VAL A 123 -23.45 -16.84 -0.43
CA VAL A 123 -22.06 -16.91 -0.92
C VAL A 123 -21.91 -18.11 -1.84
N SER A 124 -21.33 -17.91 -3.01
CA SER A 124 -21.03 -18.97 -3.98
C SER A 124 -19.62 -19.58 -3.77
N LEU A 125 -18.71 -18.80 -3.19
CA LEU A 125 -17.35 -19.23 -2.89
C LEU A 125 -16.84 -18.49 -1.65
N THR A 126 -16.20 -19.21 -0.76
CA THR A 126 -15.32 -18.66 0.27
C THR A 126 -13.97 -19.33 0.17
N ILE A 127 -12.91 -18.54 0.09
CA ILE A 127 -11.53 -19.04 0.13
C ILE A 127 -10.76 -18.41 1.28
N ARG A 128 -9.90 -19.20 1.90
CA ARG A 128 -8.86 -18.76 2.82
C ARG A 128 -7.57 -18.54 2.05
N VAL A 129 -6.87 -17.44 2.31
CA VAL A 129 -5.65 -17.05 1.62
C VAL A 129 -4.56 -16.59 2.59
N LYS A 130 -3.31 -16.67 2.13
CA LYS A 130 -2.13 -16.23 2.88
C LYS A 130 -1.73 -14.80 2.48
N GLU A 131 -2.56 -13.85 2.81
CA GLU A 131 -2.25 -12.43 2.63
C GLU A 131 -1.71 -11.85 3.96
N CYS A 132 -0.75 -10.94 3.88
CA CYS A 132 -0.19 -10.30 5.07
C CYS A 132 -0.93 -9.01 5.42
N LEU A 133 -0.79 -8.60 6.67
CA LEU A 133 -1.04 -7.22 7.12
C LEU A 133 0.29 -6.49 7.29
N PHE A 134 0.20 -5.19 7.53
CA PHE A 134 1.33 -4.42 8.06
C PHE A 134 0.91 -3.59 9.26
N ASP A 135 1.84 -3.42 10.20
CA ASP A 135 1.66 -2.53 11.35
C ASP A 135 1.95 -1.08 10.91
N PRO A 136 0.96 -0.17 10.94
CA PRO A 136 1.14 1.21 10.50
C PRO A 136 2.06 2.02 11.41
N TYR A 137 2.16 1.67 12.70
CA TYR A 137 3.03 2.38 13.65
C TYR A 137 4.49 1.98 13.45
N ILE A 138 4.75 0.68 13.25
CA ILE A 138 6.09 0.19 12.92
C ILE A 138 6.53 0.74 11.56
N LEU A 139 5.65 0.69 10.54
CA LEU A 139 5.92 1.27 9.22
C LEU A 139 6.31 2.76 9.33
N LYS A 140 5.55 3.54 10.10
CA LYS A 140 5.85 4.96 10.32
C LYS A 140 7.21 5.16 10.99
N THR A 141 7.51 4.35 12.00
CA THR A 141 8.80 4.39 12.72
C THR A 141 9.97 4.12 11.78
N ILE A 142 9.84 3.11 10.91
CA ILE A 142 10.86 2.80 9.88
C ILE A 142 11.01 3.97 8.90
N CYS A 143 9.90 4.56 8.43
CA CYS A 143 9.92 5.71 7.53
C CYS A 143 10.67 6.90 8.16
N TRP A 144 10.38 7.26 9.41
CA TRP A 144 11.08 8.31 10.13
C TRP A 144 12.58 8.05 10.28
N LYS A 145 12.94 6.80 10.66
CA LYS A 145 14.33 6.39 10.76
C LYS A 145 15.07 6.56 9.43
N LYS A 146 14.46 6.09 8.32
CA LYS A 146 15.05 6.20 6.98
C LYS A 146 15.18 7.65 6.52
N LEU A 147 14.14 8.49 6.69
CA LEU A 147 14.19 9.92 6.36
C LEU A 147 15.35 10.62 7.08
N LYS A 148 15.49 10.38 8.39
CA LYS A 148 16.58 10.93 9.19
C LYS A 148 17.94 10.44 8.73
N THR A 149 18.09 9.13 8.50
CA THR A 149 19.37 8.53 8.07
C THR A 149 19.83 9.05 6.70
N LYS A 150 18.87 9.32 5.79
CA LYS A 150 19.14 9.87 4.47
C LYS A 150 19.28 11.40 4.44
N GLY A 151 19.11 12.07 5.57
CA GLY A 151 19.25 13.53 5.67
C GLY A 151 18.14 14.30 4.96
N VAL A 152 16.94 13.73 4.86
CA VAL A 152 15.76 14.44 4.33
C VAL A 152 15.28 15.47 5.35
N ASN A 153 15.13 16.74 4.94
CA ASN A 153 14.48 17.74 5.76
C ASN A 153 12.97 17.58 5.68
N VAL A 154 12.30 17.43 6.82
CA VAL A 154 10.85 17.24 6.86
C VAL A 154 10.18 18.44 7.49
N PHE A 155 9.24 19.03 6.74
CA PHE A 155 8.44 20.18 7.16
C PHE A 155 6.99 19.74 7.38
N LEU A 156 6.63 19.51 8.63
CA LEU A 156 5.26 19.19 9.05
C LEU A 156 4.43 20.44 9.28
N ASN A 157 3.10 20.28 9.32
CA ASN A 157 2.15 21.41 9.42
C ASN A 157 2.41 22.47 8.36
N HIS A 158 2.91 22.07 7.20
CA HIS A 158 3.35 22.95 6.14
C HIS A 158 2.60 22.68 4.84
N PHE A 159 1.67 23.57 4.51
CA PHE A 159 1.01 23.54 3.21
C PHE A 159 1.93 24.16 2.16
N ALA A 160 2.46 23.34 1.26
CA ALA A 160 3.34 23.80 0.21
C ALA A 160 2.58 24.64 -0.83
N SER A 161 2.87 25.93 -0.90
CA SER A 161 2.32 26.84 -1.92
C SER A 161 3.25 26.93 -3.14
N LYS A 162 2.71 27.37 -4.28
CA LYS A 162 3.51 27.59 -5.50
C LYS A 162 4.72 28.52 -5.31
N LYS A 163 4.74 29.33 -4.26
CA LYS A 163 5.84 30.26 -3.97
C LYS A 163 7.16 29.55 -3.66
N ILE A 164 7.09 28.39 -2.98
CA ILE A 164 8.31 27.64 -2.65
C ILE A 164 8.93 26.94 -3.86
N PHE A 165 8.18 26.79 -4.97
CA PHE A 165 8.64 26.03 -6.14
C PHE A 165 9.84 26.69 -6.85
N GLN A 166 10.00 27.99 -6.70
CA GLN A 166 11.13 28.74 -7.30
C GLN A 166 12.48 28.42 -6.66
N ASP A 167 12.46 27.84 -5.45
CA ASP A 167 13.67 27.54 -4.68
C ASP A 167 14.23 26.14 -4.95
N TYR A 168 13.60 25.37 -5.84
CA TYR A 168 13.93 23.97 -6.13
C TYR A 168 14.17 23.71 -7.60
N ASP A 169 15.13 22.82 -7.89
CA ASP A 169 15.41 22.37 -9.26
C ASP A 169 14.28 21.48 -9.79
N PHE A 170 13.67 20.67 -8.91
CA PHE A 170 12.56 19.76 -9.23
C PHE A 170 11.55 19.70 -8.10
N ILE A 171 10.30 19.42 -8.48
CA ILE A 171 9.18 19.24 -7.56
C ILE A 171 8.48 17.93 -7.88
N VAL A 172 8.31 17.09 -6.86
CA VAL A 172 7.51 15.88 -6.93
C VAL A 172 6.24 16.11 -6.13
N ILE A 173 5.09 15.98 -6.80
CA ILE A 173 3.78 16.10 -6.14
C ILE A 173 3.24 14.71 -5.88
N SER A 174 3.09 14.35 -4.61
CA SER A 174 2.56 13.09 -4.09
C SER A 174 1.33 13.31 -3.23
N THR A 175 0.53 14.32 -3.57
CA THR A 175 -0.73 14.63 -2.90
C THR A 175 -1.88 13.84 -3.52
N TYR A 176 -2.84 13.45 -2.67
CA TYR A 176 -4.09 12.87 -3.12
C TYR A 176 -5.05 14.01 -3.52
N SER A 177 -5.07 14.37 -4.77
CA SER A 177 -5.98 15.42 -5.30
C SER A 177 -6.22 15.19 -6.78
#